data_e6d872bd90a468d41135b56e86301259
#
_entry.id   e6d872bd90a468d41135b56e86301259
#
_cell.length_a   1.000
_cell.length_b   1.000
_cell.length_c   1.000
_cell.angle_alpha   90.00
_cell.angle_beta   90.00
_cell.angle_gamma   90.00
#
_symmetry.space_group_name_H-M   'P 1'
#
loop_
_entity.id
_entity.type
_entity.pdbx_description
1 polymer ?
#
loop_
_entity_poly.entity_id
_entity_poly.type
_entity_poly.pdbx_seq_one_letter_code
_entity_poly.pdbx_strand_id
1 'polypeptide(L)'
;MMQAQRQALETSNAITVRNPFDGALVGEVPVSSAAEIAAAVIRAKAAQREFRCSTPAVRRAMLNALAEEIAADAENLARLISTEMGKTIREARNEVRRAQNTLKLSGDAATFLDGEALHCAIVEGGADRLATITYEPVGVVGAITPFNYPLNLLCHKLGPAIAAGNAVVAKPSPKAPLAAARLHELAMKAGWPAGLFQVVHGAAEAAVSLAQSPIDLLSFTGGPAAGLALKNASGLIRCLMELGGNDPLFVLPDADLDKAVATAIGHRFEIAGQSCAAVKKLYLHRDIEKIFTERLLAAVDAVEFGDPSQDDTDMGTVIDLAAAKTVAERVNASISAHGAKLLTGGTHDGTVFSPTVISQIAADAPVVADETFGPVIAIRSFTDPRAAIAEVNAGEFGLQAGIFTNDHALIKTFSRDLNVGGVMINEGPDFRAEHVPFGGVKRSGLGREGVRIALREMSEPKVVID
;
A
#
# COMPACT_ATOMS: atom_id res chain seq x y z
N MET A 1 0.00 24.49 -16.39
CA MET A 1 -0.40 24.34 -14.98
C MET A 1 0.53 23.43 -14.18
N MET A 2 0.85 22.21 -14.62
CA MET A 2 1.81 21.32 -13.92
C MET A 2 3.23 21.92 -13.75
N GLN A 3 3.75 22.68 -14.72
CA GLN A 3 5.03 23.40 -14.58
C GLN A 3 4.97 24.53 -13.55
N ALA A 4 3.86 25.26 -13.47
CA ALA A 4 3.69 26.34 -12.50
C ALA A 4 3.51 25.81 -11.06
N GLN A 5 2.86 24.65 -10.88
CA GLN A 5 2.82 23.96 -9.58
C GLN A 5 4.16 23.36 -9.18
N ARG A 6 4.95 22.85 -10.13
CA ARG A 6 6.35 22.46 -9.89
C ARG A 6 7.18 23.66 -9.43
N GLN A 7 7.10 24.78 -10.15
CA GLN A 7 7.84 25.99 -9.81
C GLN A 7 7.45 26.62 -8.47
N ALA A 8 6.17 26.53 -8.06
CA ALA A 8 5.71 27.03 -6.75
C ALA A 8 6.20 26.16 -5.58
N LEU A 9 6.39 24.86 -5.78
CA LEU A 9 7.00 23.95 -4.78
C LEU A 9 8.53 24.14 -4.64
N GLU A 10 9.20 24.61 -5.69
CA GLU A 10 10.66 24.86 -5.70
C GLU A 10 11.08 26.10 -4.91
N THR A 11 10.14 26.98 -4.52
CA THR A 11 10.44 28.24 -3.79
C THR A 11 9.95 28.25 -2.34
N SER A 12 9.16 27.27 -1.91
CA SER A 12 8.66 27.15 -0.54
C SER A 12 9.54 26.21 0.28
N ASN A 13 10.11 26.71 1.37
CA ASN A 13 10.84 25.87 2.33
C ASN A 13 9.94 24.95 3.16
N ALA A 14 8.63 24.92 2.90
CA ALA A 14 7.64 24.11 3.60
C ALA A 14 6.61 23.50 2.66
N ILE A 15 6.10 22.31 3.00
CA ILE A 15 4.94 21.66 2.40
C ILE A 15 3.74 22.04 3.22
N THR A 16 2.82 22.80 2.63
CA THR A 16 1.52 23.15 3.22
C THR A 16 0.52 22.04 2.92
N VAL A 17 -0.06 21.46 3.97
CA VAL A 17 -1.08 20.41 3.90
C VAL A 17 -2.45 21.02 4.08
N ARG A 18 -3.35 20.75 3.15
CA ARG A 18 -4.73 21.23 3.19
C ARG A 18 -5.70 20.06 3.17
N ASN A 19 -6.79 20.21 3.89
CA ASN A 19 -7.89 19.26 3.85
C ASN A 19 -8.46 19.18 2.42
N PRO A 20 -8.48 17.99 1.80
CA PRO A 20 -9.01 17.82 0.44
C PRO A 20 -10.48 18.24 0.29
N PHE A 21 -11.29 18.12 1.37
CA PHE A 21 -12.73 18.39 1.31
C PHE A 21 -13.04 19.88 1.24
N ASP A 22 -12.48 20.69 2.16
CA ASP A 22 -12.82 22.10 2.31
C ASP A 22 -11.67 23.08 2.05
N GLY A 23 -10.47 22.57 1.78
CA GLY A 23 -9.27 23.38 1.54
C GLY A 23 -8.65 24.01 2.79
N ALA A 24 -9.20 23.75 3.98
CA ALA A 24 -8.69 24.30 5.25
C ALA A 24 -7.22 23.89 5.48
N LEU A 25 -6.45 24.77 6.10
CA LEU A 25 -5.07 24.47 6.50
C LEU A 25 -5.07 23.40 7.61
N VAL A 26 -4.39 22.28 7.36
CA VAL A 26 -4.21 21.20 8.35
C VAL A 26 -2.89 21.37 9.09
N GLY A 27 -1.82 21.70 8.37
CA GLY A 27 -0.50 21.89 8.95
C GLY A 27 0.57 22.11 7.88
N GLU A 28 1.82 22.23 8.35
CA GLU A 28 2.98 22.42 7.48
C GLU A 28 4.15 21.56 7.97
N VAL A 29 4.99 21.09 7.04
CA VAL A 29 6.26 20.42 7.35
C VAL A 29 7.38 21.07 6.53
N PRO A 30 8.60 21.20 7.08
CA PRO A 30 9.72 21.75 6.33
C PRO A 30 10.15 20.79 5.20
N VAL A 31 10.58 21.33 4.07
CA VAL A 31 11.21 20.54 3.00
C VAL A 31 12.65 20.24 3.39
N SER A 32 13.03 18.96 3.35
CA SER A 32 14.40 18.53 3.63
C SER A 32 15.29 18.69 2.39
N SER A 33 16.37 19.39 2.53
CA SER A 33 17.43 19.48 1.53
C SER A 33 18.17 18.14 1.38
N ALA A 34 18.89 17.95 0.27
CA ALA A 34 19.72 16.77 0.05
C ALA A 34 20.78 16.60 1.17
N ALA A 35 21.32 17.69 1.69
CA ALA A 35 22.28 17.67 2.80
C ALA A 35 21.64 17.18 4.11
N GLU A 36 20.42 17.61 4.42
CA GLU A 36 19.68 17.16 5.60
C GLU A 36 19.27 15.68 5.48
N ILE A 37 18.88 15.20 4.28
CA ILE A 37 18.61 13.79 4.01
C ILE A 37 19.88 12.95 4.24
N ALA A 38 21.01 13.35 3.68
CA ALA A 38 22.28 12.68 3.89
C ALA A 38 22.68 12.66 5.38
N ALA A 39 22.51 13.77 6.09
CA ALA A 39 22.76 13.85 7.54
C ALA A 39 21.81 12.93 8.34
N ALA A 40 20.56 12.81 7.96
CA ALA A 40 19.60 11.87 8.58
C ALA A 40 20.06 10.41 8.40
N VAL A 41 20.53 10.03 7.21
CA VAL A 41 21.09 8.69 6.95
C VAL A 41 22.35 8.43 7.77
N ILE A 42 23.23 9.41 7.92
CA ILE A 42 24.44 9.28 8.75
C ILE A 42 24.07 9.06 10.23
N ARG A 43 23.10 9.83 10.76
CA ARG A 43 22.59 9.64 12.13
C ARG A 43 21.97 8.25 12.30
N ALA A 44 21.19 7.81 11.31
CA ALA A 44 20.57 6.48 11.32
C ALA A 44 21.63 5.36 11.33
N LYS A 45 22.71 5.50 10.55
CA LYS A 45 23.83 4.54 10.58
C LYS A 45 24.53 4.48 11.93
N ALA A 46 24.73 5.62 12.57
CA ALA A 46 25.34 5.67 13.90
C ALA A 46 24.45 4.96 14.94
N ALA A 47 23.15 5.28 14.98
CA ALA A 47 22.20 4.64 15.89
C ALA A 47 22.07 3.12 15.62
N GLN A 48 22.05 2.71 14.35
CA GLN A 48 21.95 1.30 13.96
C GLN A 48 23.13 0.46 14.43
N ARG A 49 24.37 1.01 14.42
CA ARG A 49 25.58 0.29 14.90
C ARG A 49 25.46 -0.14 16.36
N GLU A 50 24.80 0.65 17.18
CA GLU A 50 24.53 0.32 18.59
C GLU A 50 23.33 -0.63 18.68
N PHE A 51 22.27 -0.32 17.94
CA PHE A 51 21.00 -1.05 18.00
C PHE A 51 21.06 -2.48 17.44
N ARG A 52 21.94 -2.76 16.48
CA ARG A 52 22.09 -4.09 15.87
C ARG A 52 22.37 -5.22 16.88
N CYS A 53 22.98 -4.88 18.01
CA CYS A 53 23.29 -5.82 19.09
C CYS A 53 22.14 -5.98 20.09
N SER A 54 21.03 -5.27 19.91
CA SER A 54 19.86 -5.42 20.78
C SER A 54 19.24 -6.80 20.63
N THR A 55 18.67 -7.32 21.74
CA THR A 55 17.99 -8.61 21.72
C THR A 55 16.61 -8.50 21.08
N PRO A 56 16.05 -9.60 20.53
CA PRO A 56 14.66 -9.63 20.06
C PRO A 56 13.64 -9.15 21.10
N ALA A 57 13.87 -9.45 22.39
CA ALA A 57 13.02 -9.00 23.48
C ALA A 57 12.99 -7.47 23.61
N VAL A 58 14.13 -6.80 23.47
CA VAL A 58 14.24 -5.34 23.48
C VAL A 58 13.50 -4.74 22.30
N ARG A 59 13.69 -5.28 21.08
CA ARG A 59 13.02 -4.82 19.86
C ARG A 59 11.51 -4.96 19.96
N ARG A 60 11.04 -6.10 20.50
CA ARG A 60 9.62 -6.34 20.76
C ARG A 60 9.05 -5.33 21.76
N ALA A 61 9.75 -5.10 22.89
CA ALA A 61 9.31 -4.14 23.89
C ALA A 61 9.19 -2.71 23.32
N MET A 62 10.15 -2.28 22.51
CA MET A 62 10.13 -0.96 21.85
C MET A 62 8.95 -0.83 20.87
N LEU A 63 8.68 -1.84 20.04
CA LEU A 63 7.56 -1.83 19.10
C LEU A 63 6.21 -1.82 19.82
N ASN A 64 6.09 -2.56 20.92
CA ASN A 64 4.89 -2.54 21.75
C ASN A 64 4.69 -1.18 22.44
N ALA A 65 5.74 -0.56 22.96
CA ALA A 65 5.66 0.77 23.56
C ALA A 65 5.18 1.83 22.54
N LEU A 66 5.66 1.78 21.29
CA LEU A 66 5.15 2.66 20.24
C LEU A 66 3.68 2.37 19.91
N ALA A 67 3.28 1.11 19.86
CA ALA A 67 1.88 0.74 19.64
C ALA A 67 0.95 1.24 20.77
N GLU A 68 1.43 1.28 22.01
CA GLU A 68 0.72 1.86 23.16
C GLU A 68 0.59 3.40 23.04
N GLU A 69 1.65 4.09 22.61
CA GLU A 69 1.59 5.54 22.36
C GLU A 69 0.62 5.89 21.21
N ILE A 70 0.58 5.08 20.15
CA ILE A 70 -0.43 5.22 19.08
C ILE A 70 -1.84 4.98 19.64
N ALA A 71 -2.03 3.99 20.53
CA ALA A 71 -3.33 3.72 21.15
C ALA A 71 -3.79 4.91 22.01
N ALA A 72 -2.88 5.50 22.77
CA ALA A 72 -3.16 6.67 23.60
C ALA A 72 -3.51 7.94 22.78
N ASP A 73 -3.01 8.05 21.54
CA ASP A 73 -3.24 9.17 20.63
C ASP A 73 -4.22 8.83 19.49
N ALA A 74 -4.95 7.73 19.59
CA ALA A 74 -5.68 7.12 18.47
C ALA A 74 -6.68 8.06 17.78
N GLU A 75 -7.49 8.78 18.55
CA GLU A 75 -8.49 9.68 17.98
C GLU A 75 -7.85 10.92 17.33
N ASN A 76 -6.76 11.46 17.90
CA ASN A 76 -6.03 12.58 17.30
C ASN A 76 -5.38 12.15 15.97
N LEU A 77 -4.74 10.98 15.93
CA LEU A 77 -4.20 10.41 14.70
C LEU A 77 -5.29 10.15 13.66
N ALA A 78 -6.43 9.60 14.06
CA ALA A 78 -7.53 9.34 13.13
C ALA A 78 -8.06 10.64 12.52
N ARG A 79 -8.27 11.68 13.32
CA ARG A 79 -8.69 13.01 12.83
C ARG A 79 -7.63 13.63 11.92
N LEU A 80 -6.35 13.55 12.29
CA LEU A 80 -5.24 14.03 11.49
C LEU A 80 -5.22 13.33 10.10
N ILE A 81 -5.30 12.01 10.07
CA ILE A 81 -5.31 11.22 8.84
C ILE A 81 -6.54 11.56 7.98
N SER A 82 -7.73 11.63 8.58
CA SER A 82 -8.96 12.00 7.87
C SER A 82 -8.83 13.40 7.23
N THR A 83 -8.33 14.39 7.96
CA THR A 83 -8.22 15.75 7.47
C THR A 83 -7.09 15.96 6.45
N GLU A 84 -5.93 15.28 6.58
CA GLU A 84 -4.85 15.46 5.60
C GLU A 84 -5.07 14.68 4.30
N MET A 85 -5.87 13.60 4.34
CA MET A 85 -6.02 12.66 3.21
C MET A 85 -7.43 12.64 2.61
N GLY A 86 -8.45 13.07 3.37
CA GLY A 86 -9.84 13.10 2.92
C GLY A 86 -10.57 11.75 3.01
N LYS A 87 -10.00 10.72 3.65
CA LYS A 87 -10.74 9.49 3.96
C LYS A 87 -11.70 9.69 5.12
N THR A 88 -12.74 8.86 5.21
CA THR A 88 -13.71 8.96 6.28
C THR A 88 -13.07 8.76 7.66
N ILE A 89 -13.64 9.37 8.69
CA ILE A 89 -13.14 9.22 10.06
C ILE A 89 -13.21 7.74 10.52
N ARG A 90 -14.18 6.95 10.01
CA ARG A 90 -14.28 5.51 10.29
C ARG A 90 -13.09 4.74 9.70
N GLU A 91 -12.72 5.04 8.46
CA GLU A 91 -11.57 4.44 7.78
C GLU A 91 -10.25 4.85 8.46
N ALA A 92 -10.13 6.11 8.88
CA ALA A 92 -8.97 6.60 9.60
C ALA A 92 -8.80 5.93 10.97
N ARG A 93 -9.87 5.75 11.73
CA ARG A 93 -9.86 4.97 12.99
C ARG A 93 -9.45 3.51 12.76
N ASN A 94 -9.93 2.91 11.66
CA ASN A 94 -9.52 1.56 11.27
C ASN A 94 -8.03 1.49 10.94
N GLU A 95 -7.50 2.45 10.18
CA GLU A 95 -6.06 2.53 9.86
C GLU A 95 -5.20 2.63 11.11
N VAL A 96 -5.56 3.47 12.08
CA VAL A 96 -4.83 3.60 13.36
C VAL A 96 -4.80 2.28 14.12
N ARG A 97 -5.93 1.55 14.18
CA ARG A 97 -6.00 0.22 14.79
C ARG A 97 -5.11 -0.79 14.07
N ARG A 98 -5.11 -0.79 12.73
CA ARG A 98 -4.27 -1.66 11.90
C ARG A 98 -2.78 -1.35 12.12
N ALA A 99 -2.39 -0.09 12.19
CA ALA A 99 -1.02 0.33 12.46
C ALA A 99 -0.50 -0.20 13.82
N GLN A 100 -1.32 -0.14 14.87
CA GLN A 100 -1.00 -0.75 16.17
C GLN A 100 -0.76 -2.26 16.04
N ASN A 101 -1.65 -2.97 15.32
CA ASN A 101 -1.52 -4.41 15.09
C ASN A 101 -0.26 -4.74 14.31
N THR A 102 0.07 -3.96 13.28
CA THR A 102 1.29 -4.13 12.47
C THR A 102 2.55 -4.06 13.35
N LEU A 103 2.62 -3.09 14.26
CA LEU A 103 3.76 -2.95 15.18
C LEU A 103 3.84 -4.09 16.19
N LYS A 104 2.72 -4.49 16.80
CA LYS A 104 2.67 -5.62 17.74
C LYS A 104 3.08 -6.93 17.08
N LEU A 105 2.54 -7.22 15.90
CA LEU A 105 2.89 -8.41 15.12
C LEU A 105 4.37 -8.38 14.68
N SER A 106 4.93 -7.20 14.39
CA SER A 106 6.35 -7.04 14.09
C SER A 106 7.22 -7.34 15.31
N GLY A 107 6.80 -6.90 16.49
CA GLY A 107 7.45 -7.22 17.76
C GLY A 107 7.44 -8.73 18.04
N ASP A 108 6.32 -9.38 17.81
CA ASP A 108 6.21 -10.85 17.97
C ASP A 108 7.08 -11.57 16.94
N ALA A 109 7.10 -11.11 15.68
CA ALA A 109 7.91 -11.71 14.62
C ALA A 109 9.41 -11.62 14.89
N ALA A 110 9.90 -10.60 15.61
CA ALA A 110 11.29 -10.47 16.00
C ALA A 110 11.81 -11.70 16.76
N THR A 111 10.92 -12.41 17.47
CA THR A 111 11.26 -13.61 18.25
C THR A 111 11.32 -14.89 17.42
N PHE A 112 10.96 -14.85 16.13
CA PHE A 112 10.94 -15.97 15.19
C PHE A 112 11.91 -15.81 14.01
N LEU A 113 12.89 -14.94 14.13
CA LEU A 113 13.97 -14.82 13.15
C LEU A 113 15.06 -15.86 13.47
N ASP A 114 14.69 -17.14 13.29
CA ASP A 114 15.56 -18.26 13.58
C ASP A 114 16.57 -18.49 12.45
N GLY A 115 17.75 -18.97 12.84
CA GLY A 115 18.77 -19.46 11.91
C GLY A 115 18.60 -20.95 11.57
N GLU A 116 19.55 -21.48 10.84
CA GLU A 116 19.60 -22.88 10.43
C GLU A 116 20.96 -23.48 10.73
N ALA A 117 21.01 -24.78 11.00
CA ALA A 117 22.25 -25.55 11.10
C ALA A 117 22.25 -26.66 10.03
N LEU A 118 23.28 -26.70 9.19
CA LEU A 118 23.40 -27.61 8.05
C LEU A 118 24.68 -28.43 8.18
N HIS A 119 24.56 -29.75 8.13
CA HIS A 119 25.74 -30.64 8.06
C HIS A 119 26.39 -30.57 6.68
N CYS A 120 27.70 -30.33 6.66
CA CYS A 120 28.49 -30.29 5.42
C CYS A 120 28.93 -31.67 4.92
N ALA A 121 28.57 -32.73 5.61
CA ALA A 121 28.97 -34.14 5.29
C ALA A 121 28.49 -34.65 3.92
N ILE A 122 27.68 -33.89 3.19
CA ILE A 122 27.23 -34.21 1.83
C ILE A 122 28.30 -33.98 0.75
N VAL A 123 29.41 -33.32 1.11
CA VAL A 123 30.53 -33.06 0.20
C VAL A 123 31.82 -33.65 0.76
N GLU A 124 32.76 -33.99 -0.13
CA GLU A 124 34.07 -34.48 0.26
C GLU A 124 34.82 -33.46 1.10
N GLY A 125 35.38 -33.88 2.24
CA GLY A 125 36.06 -32.99 3.21
C GLY A 125 35.12 -32.22 4.13
N GLY A 126 33.82 -32.47 4.06
CA GLY A 126 32.81 -31.79 4.92
C GLY A 126 32.34 -32.59 6.13
N ALA A 127 32.88 -33.84 6.35
CA ALA A 127 32.33 -34.77 7.34
C ALA A 127 32.25 -34.24 8.77
N ASP A 128 33.23 -33.44 9.18
CA ASP A 128 33.33 -32.88 10.54
C ASP A 128 32.96 -31.38 10.62
N ARG A 129 32.23 -30.86 9.60
CA ARG A 129 31.88 -29.44 9.52
C ARG A 129 30.41 -29.23 9.68
N LEU A 130 30.08 -28.17 10.42
CA LEU A 130 28.71 -27.64 10.58
C LEU A 130 28.65 -26.21 10.06
N ALA A 131 27.70 -25.93 9.16
CA ALA A 131 27.38 -24.58 8.76
C ALA A 131 26.23 -24.07 9.62
N THR A 132 26.44 -22.94 10.31
CA THR A 132 25.39 -22.23 11.02
C THR A 132 25.03 -20.97 10.24
N ILE A 133 23.74 -20.81 9.92
CA ILE A 133 23.18 -19.63 9.25
C ILE A 133 22.50 -18.76 10.30
N THR A 134 22.87 -17.50 10.40
CA THR A 134 22.21 -16.50 11.24
C THR A 134 21.71 -15.35 10.38
N TYR A 135 20.71 -14.62 10.84
CA TYR A 135 20.19 -13.42 10.16
C TYR A 135 20.65 -12.17 10.88
N GLU A 136 21.35 -11.30 10.16
CA GLU A 136 21.82 -10.01 10.65
C GLU A 136 20.99 -8.88 10.03
N PRO A 137 20.82 -7.72 10.71
CA PRO A 137 20.15 -6.56 10.10
C PRO A 137 20.92 -6.07 8.87
N VAL A 138 20.21 -5.67 7.81
CA VAL A 138 20.82 -5.08 6.60
C VAL A 138 21.52 -3.76 6.89
N GLY A 139 21.01 -2.94 7.83
CA GLY A 139 21.59 -1.65 8.20
C GLY A 139 20.56 -0.53 8.28
N VAL A 140 20.54 0.39 7.33
CA VAL A 140 19.58 1.51 7.24
C VAL A 140 18.59 1.26 6.12
N VAL A 141 17.30 1.24 6.45
CA VAL A 141 16.19 1.13 5.50
C VAL A 141 15.71 2.53 5.13
N GLY A 142 15.78 2.87 3.84
CA GLY A 142 15.06 4.02 3.27
C GLY A 142 13.61 3.65 3.00
N ALA A 143 12.67 4.22 3.76
CA ALA A 143 11.24 3.91 3.65
C ALA A 143 10.49 5.06 2.97
N ILE A 144 9.93 4.82 1.78
CA ILE A 144 9.15 5.82 1.05
C ILE A 144 7.72 5.35 0.94
N THR A 145 6.76 6.15 1.45
CA THR A 145 5.36 5.77 1.58
C THR A 145 4.41 6.65 0.77
N PRO A 146 3.28 6.10 0.30
CA PRO A 146 2.23 6.84 -0.39
C PRO A 146 1.34 7.62 0.59
N PHE A 147 0.28 8.25 0.06
CA PHE A 147 -0.64 9.07 0.85
C PHE A 147 -1.86 8.31 1.38
N ASN A 148 -2.24 7.19 0.74
CA ASN A 148 -3.55 6.55 0.96
C ASN A 148 -3.72 5.84 2.31
N TYR A 149 -2.65 5.28 2.86
CA TYR A 149 -2.56 4.75 4.22
C TYR A 149 -1.28 5.26 4.88
N PRO A 150 -1.22 6.57 5.21
CA PRO A 150 0.04 7.25 5.57
C PRO A 150 0.68 6.71 6.85
N LEU A 151 -0.12 6.21 7.79
CA LEU A 151 0.34 5.63 9.04
C LEU A 151 0.65 4.14 8.89
N ASN A 152 -0.33 3.33 8.42
CA ASN A 152 -0.18 1.88 8.44
C ASN A 152 0.87 1.38 7.44
N LEU A 153 0.97 1.97 6.23
CA LEU A 153 2.03 1.57 5.29
C LEU A 153 3.43 1.99 5.77
N LEU A 154 3.54 3.04 6.56
CA LEU A 154 4.80 3.35 7.23
C LEU A 154 5.10 2.32 8.33
N CYS A 155 4.11 1.90 9.11
CA CYS A 155 4.28 0.85 10.12
C CYS A 155 4.66 -0.51 9.49
N HIS A 156 4.17 -0.85 8.28
CA HIS A 156 4.58 -2.04 7.53
C HIS A 156 6.05 -2.04 7.11
N LYS A 157 6.67 -0.86 7.01
CA LYS A 157 8.10 -0.72 6.72
C LYS A 157 8.92 -0.59 8.01
N LEU A 158 8.47 0.25 8.93
CA LEU A 158 9.14 0.55 10.19
C LEU A 158 9.18 -0.67 11.12
N GLY A 159 8.03 -1.34 11.32
CA GLY A 159 7.90 -2.45 12.25
C GLY A 159 8.88 -3.60 11.96
N PRO A 160 8.84 -4.21 10.75
CA PRO A 160 9.79 -5.27 10.38
C PRO A 160 11.25 -4.82 10.37
N ALA A 161 11.53 -3.57 9.97
CA ALA A 161 12.89 -3.04 9.96
C ALA A 161 13.48 -2.98 11.39
N ILE A 162 12.74 -2.44 12.35
CA ILE A 162 13.13 -2.39 13.76
C ILE A 162 13.21 -3.79 14.36
N ALA A 163 12.24 -4.66 14.03
CA ALA A 163 12.24 -6.06 14.47
C ALA A 163 13.49 -6.81 14.01
N ALA A 164 14.01 -6.53 12.81
CA ALA A 164 15.26 -7.07 12.29
C ALA A 164 16.52 -6.43 12.88
N GLY A 165 16.42 -5.28 13.56
CA GLY A 165 17.55 -4.54 14.13
C GLY A 165 18.13 -3.45 13.23
N ASN A 166 17.36 -3.00 12.24
CA ASN A 166 17.72 -1.89 11.34
C ASN A 166 17.32 -0.53 11.94
N ALA A 167 17.89 0.54 11.36
CA ALA A 167 17.38 1.90 11.49
C ALA A 167 16.54 2.27 10.24
N VAL A 168 15.69 3.29 10.38
CA VAL A 168 14.79 3.72 9.30
C VAL A 168 14.88 5.22 9.07
N VAL A 169 15.04 5.61 7.80
CA VAL A 169 14.83 6.98 7.33
C VAL A 169 13.59 6.98 6.44
N ALA A 170 12.50 7.56 6.93
CA ALA A 170 11.23 7.61 6.23
C ALA A 170 11.05 8.90 5.44
N LYS A 171 10.52 8.78 4.22
CA LYS A 171 10.04 9.90 3.41
C LYS A 171 8.57 9.66 3.05
N PRO A 172 7.62 10.24 3.82
CA PRO A 172 6.21 10.15 3.50
C PRO A 172 5.84 10.90 2.22
N SER A 173 4.67 10.61 1.68
CA SER A 173 4.10 11.40 0.59
C SER A 173 3.98 12.88 0.98
N PRO A 174 4.30 13.84 0.09
CA PRO A 174 4.07 15.25 0.37
C PRO A 174 2.58 15.62 0.46
N LYS A 175 1.68 14.73 0.04
CA LYS A 175 0.23 14.92 0.12
C LYS A 175 -0.34 14.56 1.51
N ALA A 176 0.34 13.69 2.27
CA ALA A 176 -0.06 13.28 3.61
C ALA A 176 1.20 13.00 4.48
N PRO A 177 1.96 14.05 4.86
CA PRO A 177 3.20 13.90 5.62
C PRO A 177 3.00 13.97 7.13
N LEU A 178 1.87 14.51 7.62
CA LEU A 178 1.70 14.86 9.03
C LEU A 178 1.56 13.63 9.93
N ALA A 179 0.88 12.58 9.45
CA ALA A 179 0.77 11.33 10.20
C ALA A 179 2.15 10.69 10.46
N ALA A 180 3.08 10.77 9.49
CA ALA A 180 4.45 10.27 9.66
C ALA A 180 5.27 11.13 10.64
N ALA A 181 5.10 12.46 10.61
CA ALA A 181 5.70 13.37 11.57
C ALA A 181 5.21 13.06 12.99
N ARG A 182 3.89 12.86 13.15
CA ARG A 182 3.31 12.47 14.44
C ARG A 182 3.81 11.12 14.93
N LEU A 183 3.93 10.13 14.05
CA LEU A 183 4.50 8.82 14.41
C LEU A 183 5.94 8.95 14.94
N HIS A 184 6.75 9.82 14.34
CA HIS A 184 8.11 10.09 14.84
C HIS A 184 8.08 10.69 16.26
N GLU A 185 7.21 11.66 16.53
CA GLU A 185 7.05 12.22 17.88
C GLU A 185 6.66 11.15 18.91
N LEU A 186 5.72 10.27 18.54
CA LEU A 186 5.27 9.16 19.39
C LEU A 186 6.39 8.14 19.63
N ALA A 187 7.25 7.87 18.65
CA ALA A 187 8.41 7.01 18.81
C ALA A 187 9.42 7.62 19.81
N MET A 188 9.66 8.94 19.74
CA MET A 188 10.51 9.63 20.73
C MET A 188 9.90 9.59 22.12
N LYS A 189 8.58 9.79 22.25
CA LYS A 189 7.83 9.67 23.52
C LYS A 189 7.89 8.25 24.09
N ALA A 190 7.86 7.22 23.23
CA ALA A 190 8.04 5.82 23.61
C ALA A 190 9.49 5.47 24.01
N GLY A 191 10.40 6.45 24.04
CA GLY A 191 11.80 6.27 24.48
C GLY A 191 12.72 5.64 23.43
N TRP A 192 12.39 5.72 22.15
CA TRP A 192 13.27 5.20 21.11
C TRP A 192 14.58 5.98 21.03
N PRO A 193 15.72 5.30 20.78
CA PRO A 193 17.02 5.97 20.60
C PRO A 193 16.98 7.03 19.49
N ALA A 194 17.52 8.19 19.78
CA ALA A 194 17.65 9.26 18.78
C ALA A 194 18.42 8.75 17.55
N GLY A 195 17.93 9.04 16.37
CA GLY A 195 18.53 8.59 15.11
C GLY A 195 18.00 7.25 14.58
N LEU A 196 17.44 6.38 15.41
CA LEU A 196 16.96 5.05 14.98
C LEU A 196 15.79 5.13 13.98
N PHE A 197 14.90 6.08 14.17
CA PHE A 197 13.84 6.42 13.24
C PHE A 197 13.92 7.92 12.91
N GLN A 198 14.07 8.24 11.64
CA GLN A 198 14.15 9.62 11.14
C GLN A 198 13.07 9.85 10.08
N VAL A 199 12.51 11.05 10.03
CA VAL A 199 11.56 11.45 8.99
C VAL A 199 12.14 12.64 8.23
N VAL A 200 12.12 12.56 6.91
CA VAL A 200 12.50 13.63 5.98
C VAL A 200 11.34 13.91 5.03
N HIS A 201 11.15 15.16 4.67
CA HIS A 201 10.00 15.58 3.85
C HIS A 201 10.47 16.14 2.51
N GLY A 202 9.63 16.01 1.50
CA GLY A 202 9.89 16.54 0.16
C GLY A 202 9.15 15.77 -0.92
N ALA A 203 9.25 16.27 -2.14
CA ALA A 203 8.64 15.69 -3.33
C ALA A 203 9.52 14.58 -3.95
N ALA A 204 9.51 14.46 -5.28
CA ALA A 204 10.26 13.42 -6.00
C ALA A 204 11.77 13.53 -5.82
N GLU A 205 12.29 14.75 -5.77
CA GLU A 205 13.73 15.04 -5.61
C GLU A 205 14.27 14.51 -4.28
N ALA A 206 13.49 14.68 -3.19
CA ALA A 206 13.83 14.13 -1.88
C ALA A 206 13.80 12.58 -1.88
N ALA A 207 12.88 11.97 -2.63
CA ALA A 207 12.83 10.52 -2.77
C ALA A 207 14.06 9.98 -3.52
N VAL A 208 14.46 10.62 -4.60
CA VAL A 208 15.67 10.28 -5.36
C VAL A 208 16.92 10.51 -4.50
N SER A 209 16.98 11.63 -3.77
CA SER A 209 18.09 11.94 -2.86
C SER A 209 18.26 10.88 -1.77
N LEU A 210 17.14 10.38 -1.20
CA LEU A 210 17.16 9.29 -0.23
C LEU A 210 17.62 7.97 -0.87
N ALA A 211 17.11 7.64 -2.09
CA ALA A 211 17.50 6.42 -2.81
C ALA A 211 18.98 6.40 -3.22
N GLN A 212 19.57 7.57 -3.48
CA GLN A 212 21.00 7.75 -3.80
C GLN A 212 21.90 7.88 -2.55
N SER A 213 21.30 8.10 -1.38
CA SER A 213 22.04 8.15 -0.12
C SER A 213 22.56 6.75 0.25
N PRO A 214 23.56 6.64 1.14
CA PRO A 214 24.13 5.34 1.51
C PRO A 214 23.22 4.55 2.47
N ILE A 215 21.98 4.32 2.07
CA ILE A 215 21.06 3.36 2.68
C ILE A 215 21.42 1.94 2.23
N ASP A 216 20.97 0.93 2.97
CA ASP A 216 21.33 -0.47 2.73
C ASP A 216 20.16 -1.26 2.10
N LEU A 217 18.93 -0.75 2.20
CA LEU A 217 17.73 -1.27 1.56
C LEU A 217 16.76 -0.13 1.28
N LEU A 218 16.09 -0.17 0.12
CA LEU A 218 15.00 0.74 -0.24
C LEU A 218 13.66 0.01 -0.15
N SER A 219 12.75 0.46 0.71
CA SER A 219 11.37 0.01 0.77
C SER A 219 10.45 1.12 0.26
N PHE A 220 9.79 0.88 -0.86
CA PHE A 220 8.94 1.85 -1.56
C PHE A 220 7.53 1.32 -1.76
N THR A 221 6.52 2.17 -1.52
CA THR A 221 5.14 1.94 -1.96
C THR A 221 4.66 3.17 -2.72
N GLY A 222 4.16 2.96 -3.94
CA GLY A 222 3.69 4.04 -4.81
C GLY A 222 3.47 3.63 -6.26
N GLY A 223 3.35 4.60 -7.17
CA GLY A 223 3.09 4.31 -8.58
C GLY A 223 4.29 3.64 -9.30
N PRO A 224 4.02 2.78 -10.33
CA PRO A 224 5.06 2.01 -11.02
C PRO A 224 6.16 2.85 -11.67
N ALA A 225 5.81 4.01 -12.22
CA ALA A 225 6.80 4.91 -12.84
C ALA A 225 7.80 5.48 -11.82
N ALA A 226 7.31 5.88 -10.63
CA ALA A 226 8.16 6.34 -9.54
C ALA A 226 9.02 5.20 -8.99
N GLY A 227 8.45 3.99 -8.82
CA GLY A 227 9.19 2.80 -8.39
C GLY A 227 10.34 2.47 -9.32
N LEU A 228 10.12 2.48 -10.64
CA LEU A 228 11.17 2.24 -11.63
C LEU A 228 12.28 3.31 -11.56
N ALA A 229 11.90 4.59 -11.44
CA ALA A 229 12.87 5.68 -11.32
C ALA A 229 13.74 5.53 -10.06
N LEU A 230 13.14 5.20 -8.92
CA LEU A 230 13.84 4.99 -7.65
C LEU A 230 14.73 3.75 -7.69
N LYS A 231 14.27 2.65 -8.28
CA LYS A 231 15.09 1.45 -8.50
C LYS A 231 16.34 1.76 -9.30
N ASN A 232 16.19 2.52 -10.38
CA ASN A 232 17.33 2.92 -11.22
C ASN A 232 18.30 3.86 -10.48
N ALA A 233 17.79 4.71 -9.59
CA ALA A 233 18.60 5.64 -8.79
C ALA A 233 19.34 4.95 -7.64
N SER A 234 18.83 3.84 -7.11
CA SER A 234 19.35 3.16 -5.91
C SER A 234 20.57 2.25 -6.14
N GLY A 235 20.94 1.97 -7.40
CA GLY A 235 22.07 1.11 -7.74
C GLY A 235 21.85 -0.36 -7.33
N LEU A 236 22.84 -0.96 -6.67
CA LEU A 236 22.83 -2.40 -6.33
C LEU A 236 22.15 -2.74 -5.00
N ILE A 237 21.57 -1.77 -4.28
CA ILE A 237 20.88 -2.08 -3.03
C ILE A 237 19.59 -2.87 -3.28
N ARG A 238 19.22 -3.69 -2.30
CA ARG A 238 17.95 -4.42 -2.33
C ARG A 238 16.78 -3.45 -2.31
N CYS A 239 15.78 -3.71 -3.15
CA CYS A 239 14.55 -2.93 -3.23
C CYS A 239 13.36 -3.82 -2.93
N LEU A 240 12.51 -3.41 -1.98
CA LEU A 240 11.18 -3.93 -1.74
C LEU A 240 10.20 -2.90 -2.28
N MET A 241 9.42 -3.29 -3.28
CA MET A 241 8.56 -2.35 -4.00
C MET A 241 7.14 -2.88 -4.10
N GLU A 242 6.23 -2.16 -3.46
CA GLU A 242 4.78 -2.34 -3.60
C GLU A 242 4.25 -1.24 -4.52
N LEU A 243 3.78 -1.67 -5.68
CA LEU A 243 3.41 -0.75 -6.75
C LEU A 243 1.91 -0.83 -7.03
N GLY A 244 1.48 -0.23 -8.13
CA GLY A 244 0.07 -0.20 -8.52
C GLY A 244 -0.50 -1.58 -8.80
N GLY A 245 -1.82 -1.68 -8.73
CA GLY A 245 -2.60 -2.85 -9.09
C GLY A 245 -3.82 -2.46 -9.95
N ASN A 246 -4.32 -3.42 -10.70
CA ASN A 246 -5.54 -3.25 -11.49
C ASN A 246 -6.43 -4.48 -11.30
N ASP A 247 -6.83 -4.67 -10.05
CA ASP A 247 -7.25 -5.95 -9.50
C ASP A 247 -8.69 -6.32 -9.89
N PRO A 248 -8.90 -7.55 -10.38
CA PRO A 248 -10.20 -8.07 -10.75
C PRO A 248 -10.92 -8.71 -9.57
N LEU A 249 -12.25 -8.60 -9.58
CA LEU A 249 -13.15 -9.45 -8.81
C LEU A 249 -13.98 -10.27 -9.79
N PHE A 250 -13.87 -11.59 -9.73
CA PHE A 250 -14.66 -12.52 -10.55
C PHE A 250 -15.87 -13.01 -9.77
N VAL A 251 -17.05 -12.99 -10.39
CA VAL A 251 -18.28 -13.52 -9.78
C VAL A 251 -18.91 -14.54 -10.73
N LEU A 252 -19.07 -15.79 -10.24
CA LEU A 252 -19.61 -16.92 -10.98
C LEU A 252 -21.07 -17.18 -10.59
N PRO A 253 -21.81 -18.00 -11.37
CA PRO A 253 -23.24 -18.21 -11.18
C PRO A 253 -23.65 -18.83 -9.83
N ASP A 254 -22.76 -19.58 -9.19
CA ASP A 254 -22.96 -20.26 -7.91
C ASP A 254 -22.54 -19.41 -6.68
N ALA A 255 -22.14 -18.15 -6.93
CA ALA A 255 -21.70 -17.23 -5.89
C ALA A 255 -22.86 -16.75 -5.00
N ASP A 256 -22.51 -16.42 -3.75
CA ASP A 256 -23.36 -15.58 -2.90
C ASP A 256 -23.33 -14.14 -3.45
N LEU A 257 -24.37 -13.77 -4.21
CA LEU A 257 -24.43 -12.49 -4.90
C LEU A 257 -24.52 -11.30 -3.95
N ASP A 258 -25.19 -11.44 -2.81
CA ASP A 258 -25.35 -10.35 -1.85
C ASP A 258 -24.01 -10.05 -1.17
N LYS A 259 -23.28 -11.09 -0.77
CA LYS A 259 -21.92 -10.95 -0.24
C LYS A 259 -20.98 -10.37 -1.30
N ALA A 260 -21.05 -10.83 -2.54
CA ALA A 260 -20.19 -10.35 -3.62
C ALA A 260 -20.44 -8.88 -3.97
N VAL A 261 -21.72 -8.42 -3.95
CA VAL A 261 -22.08 -7.00 -4.12
C VAL A 261 -21.52 -6.17 -2.98
N ALA A 262 -21.74 -6.58 -1.72
CA ALA A 262 -21.23 -5.87 -0.55
C ALA A 262 -19.68 -5.75 -0.59
N THR A 263 -19.00 -6.83 -0.99
CA THR A 263 -17.54 -6.84 -1.17
C THR A 263 -17.10 -5.90 -2.30
N ALA A 264 -17.79 -5.91 -3.45
CA ALA A 264 -17.45 -5.03 -4.57
C ALA A 264 -17.57 -3.55 -4.17
N ILE A 265 -18.61 -3.18 -3.43
CA ILE A 265 -18.84 -1.82 -2.90
C ILE A 265 -17.76 -1.47 -1.87
N GLY A 266 -17.60 -2.28 -0.84
CA GLY A 266 -16.65 -2.01 0.26
C GLY A 266 -15.22 -1.86 -0.23
N HIS A 267 -14.76 -2.80 -1.08
CA HIS A 267 -13.39 -2.79 -1.61
C HIS A 267 -13.18 -1.83 -2.79
N ARG A 268 -14.23 -1.21 -3.32
CA ARG A 268 -14.06 -0.19 -4.37
C ARG A 268 -14.17 1.22 -3.85
N PHE A 269 -15.07 1.47 -2.92
CA PHE A 269 -15.34 2.83 -2.46
C PHE A 269 -14.61 3.19 -1.16
N GLU A 270 -14.01 2.21 -0.46
CA GLU A 270 -13.05 2.50 0.62
C GLU A 270 -12.01 3.50 0.12
N ILE A 271 -11.74 4.53 0.93
CA ILE A 271 -10.84 5.67 0.64
C ILE A 271 -11.06 6.29 -0.76
N ALA A 272 -12.31 6.39 -1.20
CA ALA A 272 -12.69 6.85 -2.54
C ALA A 272 -11.98 6.11 -3.68
N GLY A 273 -11.77 4.79 -3.52
CA GLY A 273 -11.13 3.91 -4.50
C GLY A 273 -9.62 4.11 -4.65
N GLN A 274 -8.98 4.80 -3.73
CA GLN A 274 -7.54 5.11 -3.78
C GLN A 274 -6.69 4.00 -3.11
N SER A 275 -7.04 2.73 -3.36
CA SER A 275 -6.26 1.56 -2.96
C SER A 275 -5.62 0.86 -4.16
N CYS A 276 -4.39 0.37 -3.97
CA CYS A 276 -3.69 -0.41 -5.00
C CYS A 276 -4.43 -1.74 -5.29
N ALA A 277 -5.02 -2.37 -4.27
CA ALA A 277 -5.74 -3.64 -4.38
C ALA A 277 -7.28 -3.48 -4.49
N ALA A 278 -7.82 -2.25 -4.63
CA ALA A 278 -9.25 -2.03 -4.80
C ALA A 278 -9.82 -2.83 -5.98
N VAL A 279 -11.10 -3.22 -5.90
CA VAL A 279 -11.83 -3.84 -7.02
C VAL A 279 -11.97 -2.85 -8.18
N LYS A 280 -11.05 -2.88 -9.13
CA LYS A 280 -11.06 -1.97 -10.28
C LYS A 280 -11.85 -2.53 -11.44
N LYS A 281 -11.83 -3.86 -11.61
CA LYS A 281 -12.54 -4.58 -12.65
C LYS A 281 -13.44 -5.64 -12.04
N LEU A 282 -14.69 -5.60 -12.39
CA LEU A 282 -15.70 -6.57 -11.95
C LEU A 282 -16.05 -7.49 -13.13
N TYR A 283 -15.52 -8.72 -13.10
CA TYR A 283 -15.81 -9.75 -14.10
C TYR A 283 -17.04 -10.54 -13.68
N LEU A 284 -18.14 -10.36 -14.40
CA LEU A 284 -19.41 -11.06 -14.15
C LEU A 284 -19.65 -12.16 -15.18
N HIS A 285 -19.95 -13.38 -14.70
CA HIS A 285 -20.42 -14.41 -15.62
C HIS A 285 -21.73 -13.96 -16.25
N ARG A 286 -21.91 -14.19 -17.55
CA ARG A 286 -23.05 -13.70 -18.34
C ARG A 286 -24.40 -14.06 -17.75
N ASP A 287 -24.54 -15.25 -17.17
CA ASP A 287 -25.80 -15.74 -16.60
C ASP A 287 -26.30 -14.92 -15.40
N ILE A 288 -25.40 -14.23 -14.70
CA ILE A 288 -25.72 -13.41 -13.52
C ILE A 288 -25.51 -11.91 -13.73
N GLU A 289 -24.93 -11.50 -14.85
CA GLU A 289 -24.57 -10.11 -15.11
C GLU A 289 -25.72 -9.14 -14.87
N LYS A 290 -26.91 -9.44 -15.41
CA LYS A 290 -28.07 -8.57 -15.27
C LYS A 290 -28.47 -8.39 -13.80
N ILE A 291 -28.74 -9.51 -13.12
CA ILE A 291 -29.24 -9.47 -11.72
C ILE A 291 -28.17 -8.89 -10.77
N PHE A 292 -26.91 -9.20 -11.02
CA PHE A 292 -25.82 -8.64 -10.22
C PHE A 292 -25.71 -7.13 -10.42
N THR A 293 -25.75 -6.65 -11.68
CA THR A 293 -25.67 -5.22 -11.99
C THR A 293 -26.84 -4.44 -11.39
N GLU A 294 -28.05 -5.00 -11.41
CA GLU A 294 -29.23 -4.38 -10.77
C GLU A 294 -29.01 -4.22 -9.24
N ARG A 295 -28.53 -5.27 -8.56
CA ARG A 295 -28.21 -5.21 -7.12
C ARG A 295 -27.05 -4.26 -6.84
N LEU A 296 -26.01 -4.28 -7.65
CA LEU A 296 -24.86 -3.39 -7.52
C LEU A 296 -25.29 -1.92 -7.61
N LEU A 297 -26.10 -1.57 -8.61
CA LEU A 297 -26.56 -0.18 -8.77
C LEU A 297 -27.43 0.28 -7.60
N ALA A 298 -28.32 -0.58 -7.10
CA ALA A 298 -29.09 -0.27 -5.89
C ALA A 298 -28.19 -0.06 -4.66
N ALA A 299 -27.12 -0.84 -4.52
CA ALA A 299 -26.16 -0.68 -3.43
C ALA A 299 -25.27 0.56 -3.61
N VAL A 300 -24.90 0.92 -4.84
CA VAL A 300 -24.15 2.16 -5.15
C VAL A 300 -24.98 3.41 -4.86
N ASP A 301 -26.29 3.38 -5.16
CA ASP A 301 -27.21 4.49 -4.90
C ASP A 301 -27.40 4.76 -3.39
N ALA A 302 -27.13 3.76 -2.56
CA ALA A 302 -27.19 3.87 -1.10
C ALA A 302 -25.89 4.33 -0.44
N VAL A 303 -24.80 4.56 -1.22
CA VAL A 303 -23.52 5.03 -0.68
C VAL A 303 -23.60 6.52 -0.35
N GLU A 304 -23.51 6.86 0.93
CA GLU A 304 -23.39 8.23 1.39
C GLU A 304 -21.96 8.73 1.20
N PHE A 305 -21.78 9.81 0.40
CA PHE A 305 -20.45 10.33 0.08
C PHE A 305 -20.38 11.85 0.21
N GLY A 306 -19.22 12.34 0.68
CA GLY A 306 -19.04 13.78 0.91
C GLY A 306 -18.09 14.10 2.06
N ASP A 307 -18.58 14.80 3.09
CA ASP A 307 -17.78 15.24 4.23
C ASP A 307 -17.20 14.05 5.01
N PRO A 308 -15.86 13.84 4.96
CA PRO A 308 -15.22 12.69 5.59
C PRO A 308 -15.25 12.73 7.12
N SER A 309 -15.56 13.88 7.72
CA SER A 309 -15.61 14.06 9.18
C SER A 309 -16.87 13.49 9.82
N GLN A 310 -17.91 13.23 9.03
CA GLN A 310 -19.18 12.71 9.52
C GLN A 310 -19.10 11.19 9.71
N ASP A 311 -19.68 10.67 10.79
CA ASP A 311 -19.64 9.25 11.10
C ASP A 311 -20.53 8.40 10.18
N ASP A 312 -21.51 8.99 9.49
CA ASP A 312 -22.42 8.34 8.53
C ASP A 312 -21.92 8.41 7.07
N THR A 313 -20.89 9.17 6.77
CA THR A 313 -20.27 9.17 5.43
C THR A 313 -19.58 7.84 5.14
N ASP A 314 -19.97 7.20 4.03
CA ASP A 314 -19.38 5.94 3.57
C ASP A 314 -18.13 6.14 2.74
N MET A 315 -18.09 7.20 1.92
CA MET A 315 -16.98 7.52 1.05
C MET A 315 -16.60 8.99 1.14
N GLY A 316 -15.35 9.28 1.47
CA GLY A 316 -14.79 10.64 1.51
C GLY A 316 -14.37 11.17 0.14
N THR A 317 -13.27 11.92 0.11
CA THR A 317 -12.77 12.60 -1.10
C THR A 317 -11.58 11.86 -1.73
N VAL A 318 -11.34 12.13 -3.00
CA VAL A 318 -10.00 11.88 -3.58
C VAL A 318 -9.01 12.95 -3.05
N ILE A 319 -7.74 12.61 -3.12
CA ILE A 319 -6.67 13.38 -2.43
C ILE A 319 -6.53 14.84 -2.88
N ASP A 320 -6.83 15.14 -4.14
CA ASP A 320 -6.77 16.50 -4.69
C ASP A 320 -7.58 16.62 -6.00
N LEU A 321 -7.77 17.86 -6.45
CA LEU A 321 -8.48 18.16 -7.69
C LEU A 321 -7.82 17.56 -8.94
N ALA A 322 -6.50 17.38 -8.93
CA ALA A 322 -5.81 16.75 -10.07
C ALA A 322 -6.17 15.27 -10.17
N ALA A 323 -6.30 14.57 -9.04
CA ALA A 323 -6.78 13.20 -8.99
C ALA A 323 -8.22 13.09 -9.51
N ALA A 324 -9.14 13.97 -9.04
CA ALA A 324 -10.52 13.99 -9.52
C ALA A 324 -10.61 14.18 -11.04
N LYS A 325 -9.86 15.14 -11.59
CA LYS A 325 -9.77 15.38 -13.04
C LYS A 325 -9.23 14.17 -13.81
N THR A 326 -8.17 13.54 -13.32
CA THR A 326 -7.60 12.35 -13.96
C THR A 326 -8.61 11.20 -14.03
N VAL A 327 -9.37 10.97 -12.95
CA VAL A 327 -10.43 9.95 -12.93
C VAL A 327 -11.53 10.30 -13.93
N ALA A 328 -12.01 11.56 -13.94
CA ALA A 328 -13.03 12.04 -14.89
C ALA A 328 -12.58 11.92 -16.34
N GLU A 329 -11.34 12.27 -16.64
CA GLU A 329 -10.74 12.14 -18.00
C GLU A 329 -10.73 10.68 -18.46
N ARG A 330 -10.36 9.73 -17.60
CA ARG A 330 -10.36 8.30 -17.93
C ARG A 330 -11.79 7.76 -18.16
N VAL A 331 -12.74 8.13 -17.32
CA VAL A 331 -14.15 7.76 -17.49
C VAL A 331 -14.68 8.30 -18.82
N ASN A 332 -14.47 9.59 -19.08
CA ASN A 332 -14.94 10.24 -20.32
C ASN A 332 -14.28 9.66 -21.58
N ALA A 333 -12.97 9.37 -21.54
CA ALA A 333 -12.26 8.74 -22.65
C ALA A 333 -12.80 7.32 -22.92
N SER A 334 -13.09 6.55 -21.86
CA SER A 334 -13.66 5.21 -21.99
C SER A 334 -15.06 5.24 -22.60
N ILE A 335 -15.88 6.24 -22.30
CA ILE A 335 -17.22 6.43 -22.89
C ILE A 335 -17.08 6.89 -24.35
N SER A 336 -16.34 7.96 -24.61
CA SER A 336 -16.35 8.64 -25.91
C SER A 336 -15.57 7.89 -26.99
N ALA A 337 -14.41 7.29 -26.63
CA ALA A 337 -13.53 6.63 -27.59
C ALA A 337 -13.68 5.10 -27.65
N HIS A 338 -14.15 4.47 -26.57
CA HIS A 338 -14.25 3.01 -26.45
C HIS A 338 -15.69 2.51 -26.29
N GLY A 339 -16.69 3.39 -26.37
CA GLY A 339 -18.11 3.02 -26.37
C GLY A 339 -18.65 2.46 -25.05
N ALA A 340 -17.94 2.69 -23.94
CA ALA A 340 -18.40 2.26 -22.62
C ALA A 340 -19.71 2.95 -22.24
N LYS A 341 -20.57 2.23 -21.53
CA LYS A 341 -21.85 2.75 -21.04
C LYS A 341 -21.72 3.18 -19.58
N LEU A 342 -21.90 4.46 -19.31
CA LEU A 342 -22.05 4.95 -17.94
C LEU A 342 -23.39 4.48 -17.39
N LEU A 343 -23.37 3.80 -16.24
CA LEU A 343 -24.58 3.33 -15.55
C LEU A 343 -24.99 4.29 -14.44
N THR A 344 -24.02 4.83 -13.70
CA THR A 344 -24.22 5.86 -12.67
C THR A 344 -22.93 6.63 -12.39
N GLY A 345 -23.01 7.81 -11.80
CA GLY A 345 -21.89 8.63 -11.37
C GLY A 345 -21.18 9.36 -12.52
N GLY A 346 -19.85 9.36 -12.51
CA GLY A 346 -19.00 10.00 -13.53
C GLY A 346 -18.78 11.50 -13.36
N THR A 347 -19.24 12.09 -12.25
CA THR A 347 -19.13 13.52 -11.97
C THR A 347 -18.37 13.79 -10.67
N HIS A 348 -17.84 15.01 -10.52
CA HIS A 348 -17.23 15.44 -9.27
C HIS A 348 -17.51 16.91 -8.99
N ASP A 349 -17.58 17.26 -7.70
CA ASP A 349 -17.55 18.63 -7.20
C ASP A 349 -16.29 18.80 -6.34
N GLY A 350 -15.35 19.61 -6.83
CA GLY A 350 -14.02 19.65 -6.23
C GLY A 350 -13.36 18.28 -6.19
N THR A 351 -13.08 17.82 -5.00
CA THR A 351 -12.46 16.51 -4.71
C THR A 351 -13.47 15.42 -4.36
N VAL A 352 -14.73 15.75 -4.19
CA VAL A 352 -15.82 14.80 -3.97
C VAL A 352 -16.21 14.20 -5.32
N PHE A 353 -15.86 12.95 -5.54
CA PHE A 353 -16.16 12.23 -6.78
C PHE A 353 -17.30 11.24 -6.55
N SER A 354 -18.32 11.26 -7.42
CA SER A 354 -19.48 10.37 -7.28
C SER A 354 -19.10 8.89 -7.47
N PRO A 355 -19.63 7.95 -6.67
CA PRO A 355 -19.52 6.52 -6.93
C PRO A 355 -19.94 6.21 -8.38
N THR A 356 -19.05 5.57 -9.14
CA THR A 356 -19.19 5.45 -10.59
C THR A 356 -19.17 4.00 -11.03
N VAL A 357 -20.12 3.63 -11.89
CA VAL A 357 -20.18 2.30 -12.52
C VAL A 357 -20.29 2.45 -14.03
N ILE A 358 -19.42 1.77 -14.75
CA ILE A 358 -19.40 1.70 -16.21
C ILE A 358 -19.40 0.26 -16.68
N SER A 359 -20.06 0.00 -17.81
CA SER A 359 -20.20 -1.33 -18.40
C SER A 359 -20.00 -1.31 -19.92
N GLN A 360 -20.12 -2.47 -20.58
CA GLN A 360 -19.96 -2.64 -22.03
C GLN A 360 -18.62 -2.07 -22.52
N ILE A 361 -17.59 -2.31 -21.77
CA ILE A 361 -16.29 -1.64 -21.91
C ILE A 361 -15.28 -2.56 -22.60
N ALA A 362 -14.53 -2.00 -23.54
CA ALA A 362 -13.42 -2.69 -24.22
C ALA A 362 -12.24 -2.93 -23.26
N ALA A 363 -11.43 -3.96 -23.53
CA ALA A 363 -10.28 -4.30 -22.68
C ALA A 363 -9.16 -3.24 -22.70
N ASP A 364 -9.06 -2.49 -23.80
CA ASP A 364 -8.09 -1.41 -24.02
C ASP A 364 -8.59 -0.03 -23.58
N ALA A 365 -9.82 0.06 -23.05
CA ALA A 365 -10.32 1.32 -22.51
C ALA A 365 -9.52 1.77 -21.27
N PRO A 366 -9.22 3.07 -21.10
CA PRO A 366 -8.36 3.57 -20.04
C PRO A 366 -8.69 3.12 -18.62
N VAL A 367 -9.99 2.98 -18.28
CA VAL A 367 -10.38 2.50 -16.94
C VAL A 367 -10.20 0.99 -16.74
N VAL A 368 -9.98 0.22 -17.82
CA VAL A 368 -9.69 -1.23 -17.77
C VAL A 368 -8.20 -1.50 -17.93
N ALA A 369 -7.55 -0.83 -18.87
CA ALA A 369 -6.14 -1.04 -19.18
C ALA A 369 -5.22 -0.44 -18.12
N ASP A 370 -5.53 0.79 -17.65
CA ASP A 370 -4.72 1.51 -16.67
C ASP A 370 -5.27 1.37 -15.25
N GLU A 371 -4.40 1.56 -14.26
CA GLU A 371 -4.81 1.67 -12.86
C GLU A 371 -5.60 2.98 -12.65
N THR A 372 -6.92 2.87 -12.39
CA THR A 372 -7.74 4.03 -12.02
C THR A 372 -7.84 4.15 -10.51
N PHE A 373 -7.14 5.16 -9.97
CA PHE A 373 -7.06 5.43 -8.53
C PHE A 373 -8.16 6.40 -8.09
N GLY A 374 -9.41 5.89 -8.05
CA GLY A 374 -10.63 6.65 -7.80
C GLY A 374 -11.88 5.76 -7.83
N PRO A 375 -13.07 6.24 -7.46
CA PRO A 375 -14.24 5.43 -7.15
C PRO A 375 -15.01 4.97 -8.43
N VAL A 376 -14.38 4.16 -9.26
CA VAL A 376 -14.94 3.69 -10.55
C VAL A 376 -14.88 2.18 -10.66
N ILE A 377 -16.02 1.51 -10.79
CA ILE A 377 -16.14 0.08 -11.11
C ILE A 377 -16.33 -0.08 -12.63
N ALA A 378 -15.45 -0.87 -13.26
CA ALA A 378 -15.58 -1.28 -14.65
C ALA A 378 -16.14 -2.71 -14.74
N ILE A 379 -17.37 -2.88 -15.25
CA ILE A 379 -18.00 -4.19 -15.42
C ILE A 379 -17.57 -4.81 -16.75
N ARG A 380 -17.02 -6.04 -16.66
CA ARG A 380 -16.66 -6.90 -17.78
C ARG A 380 -17.50 -8.17 -17.74
N SER A 381 -18.05 -8.59 -18.87
CA SER A 381 -18.81 -9.83 -18.99
C SER A 381 -17.94 -10.96 -19.51
N PHE A 382 -18.11 -12.17 -18.99
CA PHE A 382 -17.43 -13.37 -19.49
C PHE A 382 -18.38 -14.59 -19.48
N THR A 383 -18.01 -15.62 -20.26
CA THR A 383 -18.66 -16.94 -20.27
C THR A 383 -17.66 -18.07 -20.00
N ASP A 384 -16.43 -17.89 -20.47
CA ASP A 384 -15.34 -18.85 -20.23
C ASP A 384 -14.36 -18.30 -19.18
N PRO A 385 -14.27 -18.94 -18.01
CA PRO A 385 -13.32 -18.54 -16.97
C PRO A 385 -11.85 -18.53 -17.43
N ARG A 386 -11.47 -19.43 -18.34
CA ARG A 386 -10.09 -19.48 -18.84
C ARG A 386 -9.77 -18.29 -19.75
N ALA A 387 -10.72 -17.87 -20.57
CA ALA A 387 -10.56 -16.67 -21.39
C ALA A 387 -10.46 -15.41 -20.52
N ALA A 388 -11.26 -15.30 -19.45
CA ALA A 388 -11.20 -14.20 -18.51
C ALA A 388 -9.87 -14.16 -17.72
N ILE A 389 -9.36 -15.31 -17.29
CA ILE A 389 -8.01 -15.45 -16.68
C ILE A 389 -6.94 -15.00 -17.66
N ALA A 390 -7.00 -15.43 -18.91
CA ALA A 390 -6.03 -15.06 -19.94
C ALA A 390 -6.01 -13.55 -20.22
N GLU A 391 -7.19 -12.91 -20.25
CA GLU A 391 -7.32 -11.45 -20.38
C GLU A 391 -6.63 -10.72 -19.22
N VAL A 392 -6.88 -11.12 -17.97
CA VAL A 392 -6.23 -10.53 -16.79
C VAL A 392 -4.73 -10.76 -16.82
N ASN A 393 -4.30 -11.95 -17.20
CA ASN A 393 -2.88 -12.30 -17.28
C ASN A 393 -2.13 -11.55 -18.38
N ALA A 394 -2.79 -11.13 -19.46
CA ALA A 394 -2.20 -10.31 -20.51
C ALA A 394 -1.93 -8.86 -20.05
N GLY A 395 -2.58 -8.40 -18.99
CA GLY A 395 -2.38 -7.07 -18.43
C GLY A 395 -1.01 -6.89 -17.77
N GLU A 396 -0.57 -5.63 -17.63
CA GLU A 396 0.74 -5.29 -17.08
C GLU A 396 0.83 -5.46 -15.54
N PHE A 397 -0.31 -5.49 -14.84
CA PHE A 397 -0.40 -5.60 -13.39
C PHE A 397 -0.66 -7.04 -12.93
N GLY A 398 -0.36 -7.31 -11.67
CA GLY A 398 -0.60 -8.61 -11.04
C GLY A 398 -0.47 -8.51 -9.52
N LEU A 399 -1.27 -7.63 -8.88
CA LEU A 399 -1.20 -7.46 -7.43
C LEU A 399 -2.05 -8.53 -6.75
N GLN A 400 -3.36 -8.42 -6.83
CA GLN A 400 -4.31 -9.34 -6.19
C GLN A 400 -5.47 -9.68 -7.15
N ALA A 401 -6.26 -10.70 -6.78
CA ALA A 401 -7.53 -11.01 -7.42
C ALA A 401 -8.51 -11.59 -6.41
N GLY A 402 -9.80 -11.28 -6.57
CA GLY A 402 -10.88 -11.91 -5.82
C GLY A 402 -11.71 -12.82 -6.71
N ILE A 403 -12.26 -13.90 -6.15
CA ILE A 403 -13.20 -14.79 -6.85
C ILE A 403 -14.32 -15.23 -5.92
N PHE A 404 -15.55 -15.11 -6.40
CA PHE A 404 -16.76 -15.64 -5.76
C PHE A 404 -17.27 -16.86 -6.50
N THR A 405 -17.10 -18.04 -5.92
CA THR A 405 -17.61 -19.33 -6.37
C THR A 405 -17.50 -20.38 -5.26
N ASN A 406 -18.35 -21.38 -5.30
CA ASN A 406 -18.26 -22.58 -4.45
C ASN A 406 -17.77 -23.82 -5.22
N ASP A 407 -17.48 -23.68 -6.52
CA ASP A 407 -16.91 -24.76 -7.32
C ASP A 407 -15.41 -24.92 -7.05
N HIS A 408 -15.06 -26.01 -6.36
CA HIS A 408 -13.66 -26.33 -6.02
C HIS A 408 -12.74 -26.50 -7.25
N ALA A 409 -13.26 -26.95 -8.40
CA ALA A 409 -12.47 -27.09 -9.61
C ALA A 409 -12.12 -25.72 -10.20
N LEU A 410 -13.06 -24.78 -10.17
CA LEU A 410 -12.84 -23.40 -10.58
C LEU A 410 -11.90 -22.68 -9.60
N ILE A 411 -12.11 -22.81 -8.29
CA ILE A 411 -11.19 -22.28 -7.28
C ILE A 411 -9.73 -22.70 -7.57
N LYS A 412 -9.56 -24.01 -7.84
CA LYS A 412 -8.23 -24.56 -8.15
C LYS A 412 -7.65 -24.00 -9.46
N THR A 413 -8.50 -23.80 -10.46
CA THR A 413 -8.09 -23.24 -11.76
C THR A 413 -7.66 -21.78 -11.60
N PHE A 414 -8.46 -20.93 -10.97
CA PHE A 414 -8.15 -19.54 -10.75
C PHE A 414 -6.90 -19.37 -9.87
N SER A 415 -6.78 -20.13 -8.78
CA SER A 415 -5.63 -20.07 -7.88
C SER A 415 -4.31 -20.47 -8.55
N ARG A 416 -4.34 -21.42 -9.50
CA ARG A 416 -3.16 -21.87 -10.23
C ARG A 416 -2.81 -20.97 -11.41
N ASP A 417 -3.83 -20.51 -12.16
CA ASP A 417 -3.64 -19.94 -13.49
C ASP A 417 -3.59 -18.41 -13.50
N LEU A 418 -4.08 -17.72 -12.45
CA LEU A 418 -3.92 -16.27 -12.31
C LEU A 418 -2.47 -15.91 -11.95
N ASN A 419 -1.87 -15.02 -12.74
CA ASN A 419 -0.51 -14.52 -12.50
C ASN A 419 -0.57 -13.22 -11.66
N VAL A 420 -0.90 -13.38 -10.38
CA VAL A 420 -1.05 -12.33 -9.36
C VAL A 420 -0.33 -12.72 -8.06
N GLY A 421 -0.13 -11.77 -7.17
CA GLY A 421 0.51 -12.01 -5.88
C GLY A 421 -0.36 -12.77 -4.89
N GLY A 422 -1.68 -12.63 -4.95
CA GLY A 422 -2.65 -13.35 -4.11
C GLY A 422 -4.01 -13.50 -4.76
N VAL A 423 -4.71 -14.58 -4.41
CA VAL A 423 -6.08 -14.88 -4.84
C VAL A 423 -6.96 -15.07 -3.61
N MET A 424 -8.01 -14.26 -3.48
CA MET A 424 -8.97 -14.30 -2.38
C MET A 424 -10.21 -15.08 -2.80
N ILE A 425 -10.56 -16.10 -2.03
CA ILE A 425 -11.72 -16.95 -2.32
C ILE A 425 -12.91 -16.49 -1.49
N ASN A 426 -14.01 -16.18 -2.18
CA ASN A 426 -15.24 -15.61 -1.61
C ASN A 426 -14.95 -14.34 -0.78
N GLU A 427 -14.00 -13.54 -1.29
CA GLU A 427 -13.56 -12.30 -0.69
C GLU A 427 -13.00 -11.36 -1.78
N GLY A 428 -12.88 -10.07 -1.49
CA GLY A 428 -12.31 -9.07 -2.40
C GLY A 428 -10.79 -9.01 -2.38
N PRO A 429 -10.17 -8.49 -3.45
CA PRO A 429 -8.71 -8.42 -3.56
C PRO A 429 -8.05 -7.50 -2.53
N ASP A 430 -8.76 -6.53 -1.96
CA ASP A 430 -8.23 -5.59 -0.95
C ASP A 430 -8.19 -6.18 0.49
N PHE A 431 -8.66 -7.43 0.67
CA PHE A 431 -8.53 -8.09 1.96
C PHE A 431 -7.06 -8.28 2.32
N ARG A 432 -6.67 -7.76 3.49
CA ARG A 432 -5.30 -7.84 3.97
C ARG A 432 -5.25 -8.17 5.46
N ALA A 433 -4.47 -9.18 5.81
CA ALA A 433 -4.03 -9.45 7.16
C ALA A 433 -2.54 -9.12 7.29
N GLU A 434 -2.14 -8.39 8.32
CA GLU A 434 -0.82 -7.74 8.44
C GLU A 434 0.36 -8.73 8.48
N HIS A 435 0.12 -9.97 8.90
CA HIS A 435 1.15 -11.03 8.98
C HIS A 435 1.25 -11.88 7.71
N VAL A 436 0.26 -11.80 6.81
CA VAL A 436 0.23 -12.54 5.55
C VAL A 436 1.06 -11.82 4.49
N PRO A 437 1.83 -12.54 3.66
CA PRO A 437 2.55 -11.92 2.54
C PRO A 437 1.62 -11.14 1.62
N PHE A 438 2.00 -9.90 1.31
CA PHE A 438 1.30 -9.01 0.39
C PHE A 438 2.29 -8.48 -0.64
N GLY A 439 1.88 -8.37 -1.89
CA GLY A 439 2.68 -7.82 -2.98
C GLY A 439 2.38 -8.50 -4.31
N GLY A 440 2.80 -7.86 -5.37
CA GLY A 440 2.47 -8.25 -6.73
C GLY A 440 3.62 -8.85 -7.52
N VAL A 441 3.26 -9.29 -8.71
CA VAL A 441 4.17 -9.69 -9.79
C VAL A 441 4.08 -8.68 -10.94
N LYS A 442 4.87 -8.84 -11.98
CA LYS A 442 4.92 -7.92 -13.13
C LYS A 442 5.25 -6.48 -12.67
N ARG A 443 4.44 -5.48 -13.11
CA ARG A 443 4.60 -4.08 -12.71
C ARG A 443 3.99 -3.74 -11.35
N SER A 444 3.43 -4.71 -10.65
CA SER A 444 2.84 -4.50 -9.33
C SER A 444 3.83 -4.60 -8.18
N GLY A 445 5.06 -5.08 -8.39
CA GLY A 445 6.05 -5.02 -7.32
C GLY A 445 7.26 -5.94 -7.46
N LEU A 446 8.16 -5.79 -6.47
CA LEU A 446 9.35 -6.62 -6.22
C LEU A 446 9.43 -6.93 -4.72
N GLY A 447 9.62 -8.21 -4.38
CA GLY A 447 9.58 -8.64 -2.98
C GLY A 447 8.16 -8.72 -2.45
N ARG A 448 8.03 -8.79 -1.14
CA ARG A 448 6.72 -8.85 -0.46
C ARG A 448 6.74 -8.04 0.83
N GLU A 449 5.63 -7.39 1.12
CA GLU A 449 5.28 -6.91 2.45
C GLU A 449 4.56 -8.01 3.26
N GLY A 450 4.22 -7.71 4.49
CA GLY A 450 3.73 -8.65 5.48
C GLY A 450 4.81 -8.92 6.51
N VAL A 451 4.45 -8.80 7.78
CA VAL A 451 5.42 -8.67 8.89
C VAL A 451 6.53 -9.72 8.87
N ARG A 452 6.20 -11.01 8.70
CA ARG A 452 7.18 -12.09 8.78
C ARG A 452 8.11 -12.14 7.57
N ILE A 453 7.56 -11.92 6.36
CA ILE A 453 8.36 -11.96 5.14
C ILE A 453 9.23 -10.71 5.04
N ALA A 454 8.67 -9.53 5.36
CA ALA A 454 9.42 -8.28 5.36
C ALA A 454 10.58 -8.29 6.38
N LEU A 455 10.40 -8.94 7.55
CA LEU A 455 11.46 -9.16 8.52
C LEU A 455 12.67 -9.90 7.89
N ARG A 456 12.42 -10.98 7.15
CA ARG A 456 13.46 -11.74 6.43
C ARG A 456 14.07 -10.93 5.29
N GLU A 457 13.26 -10.25 4.50
CA GLU A 457 13.73 -9.40 3.41
C GLU A 457 14.62 -8.22 3.90
N MET A 458 14.40 -7.75 5.12
CA MET A 458 15.19 -6.71 5.79
C MET A 458 16.32 -7.28 6.65
N SER A 459 16.69 -8.53 6.42
CA SER A 459 17.80 -9.22 7.08
C SER A 459 18.74 -9.84 6.05
N GLU A 460 20.02 -10.04 6.42
CA GLU A 460 21.01 -10.72 5.61
C GLU A 460 21.41 -12.06 6.26
N PRO A 461 21.33 -13.18 5.54
CA PRO A 461 21.84 -14.45 6.03
C PRO A 461 23.38 -14.40 6.07
N LYS A 462 23.94 -14.78 7.21
CA LYS A 462 25.39 -14.94 7.40
C LYS A 462 25.70 -16.37 7.74
N VAL A 463 26.65 -16.95 7.01
CA VAL A 463 27.08 -18.34 7.19
C VAL A 463 28.40 -18.37 7.97
N VAL A 464 28.44 -19.19 9.02
CA VAL A 464 29.66 -19.56 9.73
C VAL A 464 29.84 -21.07 9.59
N ILE A 465 31.02 -21.50 9.16
CA ILE A 465 31.37 -22.91 9.00
C ILE A 465 32.54 -23.21 9.92
N ASP A 466 32.40 -24.16 10.85
CA ASP A 466 33.40 -24.63 11.79
C ASP A 466 33.70 -26.11 11.64
#